data_6ed09d2d174670122ec792e5b0d8adac
#
_entry.id   6ed09d2d174670122ec792e5b0d8adac
#
_cell.length_a   1.000
_cell.length_b   1.000
_cell.length_c   1.000
_cell.angle_alpha   90.00
_cell.angle_beta   90.00
_cell.angle_gamma   90.00
#
_symmetry.space_group_name_H-M   'P 1'
#
loop_
_entity.id
_entity.type
_entity.pdbx_description
1 polymer ?
#
loop_
_entity_poly.entity_id
_entity_poly.type
_entity_poly.pdbx_seq_one_letter_code
_entity_poly.pdbx_strand_id
1 'polypeptide(L)'
;MRETRTMEFKETITNTFLKTVSAFSNYDGGVILFGVDDEGNSKGLSDVKQSCLDIENKINDSISPQPDYKLETQNNDKIIKLTVQSGAQKPYLYRSKAYKRNDTATIEVDTQEFSRLVLEGKNIRFEELPCKDQNLTFQILQRKLKEHIQIETFSQDTLKTLNLYDNANGYNNAAGLLADQNHFPGIDMVRFGENISIIQKRVTFENRSILEVYEKAIEIFRDYYQYEEIKGADRKKIEKIPGGSINMMEKTMENNRVSV
;
A
#
# COMPACT_ATOMS: atom_id res chain seq x y z
N MET A 1 17.31 27.05 -0.09
CA MET A 1 16.61 25.85 -0.56
C MET A 1 16.78 24.81 0.55
N ARG A 2 15.87 23.85 0.74
CA ARG A 2 15.93 22.88 1.85
C ARG A 2 15.77 21.46 1.30
N GLU A 3 16.46 20.48 1.88
CA GLU A 3 16.23 19.07 1.62
C GLU A 3 14.81 18.65 1.98
N THR A 4 14.26 17.70 1.23
CA THR A 4 12.92 17.14 1.41
C THR A 4 12.93 15.63 1.13
N ARG A 5 11.79 14.99 1.26
CA ARG A 5 11.63 13.57 0.88
C ARG A 5 12.03 13.27 -0.57
N THR A 6 11.89 14.23 -1.49
CA THR A 6 12.19 14.08 -2.92
C THR A 6 13.35 14.96 -3.40
N MET A 7 14.07 15.60 -2.50
CA MET A 7 15.22 16.43 -2.82
C MET A 7 16.35 16.23 -1.81
N GLU A 8 17.57 16.02 -2.32
CA GLU A 8 18.80 15.84 -1.54
C GLU A 8 19.92 16.70 -2.07
N PHE A 9 20.76 17.22 -1.18
CA PHE A 9 21.95 18.00 -1.52
C PHE A 9 23.23 17.22 -1.24
N LYS A 10 24.23 17.40 -2.07
CA LYS A 10 25.56 16.82 -1.91
C LYS A 10 26.61 17.84 -2.33
N GLU A 11 27.43 18.25 -1.39
CA GLU A 11 28.54 19.15 -1.69
C GLU A 11 29.56 18.45 -2.63
N THR A 12 29.79 17.15 -2.43
CA THR A 12 30.73 16.32 -3.21
C THR A 12 30.11 14.99 -3.62
N ILE A 13 30.74 14.31 -4.59
CA ILE A 13 30.27 13.01 -5.07
C ILE A 13 30.85 11.89 -4.21
N THR A 14 30.08 11.45 -3.22
CA THR A 14 30.40 10.28 -2.37
C THR A 14 29.42 9.16 -2.66
N ASN A 15 29.79 7.90 -2.41
CA ASN A 15 28.92 6.76 -2.70
C ASN A 15 27.60 6.74 -1.89
N THR A 16 27.43 7.64 -0.95
CA THR A 16 26.21 7.74 -0.15
C THR A 16 24.97 8.09 -0.98
N PHE A 17 25.13 8.89 -2.06
CA PHE A 17 24.02 9.24 -2.95
C PHE A 17 23.38 8.02 -3.62
N LEU A 18 24.09 6.91 -3.78
CA LEU A 18 23.56 5.68 -4.38
C LEU A 18 22.44 5.05 -3.54
N LYS A 19 22.47 5.23 -2.23
CA LYS A 19 21.35 4.85 -1.37
C LYS A 19 20.10 5.66 -1.70
N THR A 20 20.27 6.95 -1.97
CA THR A 20 19.18 7.86 -2.32
C THR A 20 18.67 7.58 -3.73
N VAL A 21 19.54 7.23 -4.68
CA VAL A 21 19.11 6.75 -6.01
C VAL A 21 18.25 5.49 -5.87
N SER A 22 18.67 4.49 -5.08
CA SER A 22 17.84 3.32 -4.79
C SER A 22 16.50 3.71 -4.18
N ALA A 23 16.49 4.62 -3.20
CA ALA A 23 15.27 5.08 -2.56
C ALA A 23 14.30 5.76 -3.54
N PHE A 24 14.80 6.65 -4.38
CA PHE A 24 13.98 7.36 -5.38
C PHE A 24 13.45 6.39 -6.44
N SER A 25 14.27 5.45 -6.92
CA SER A 25 13.82 4.46 -7.90
C SER A 25 12.75 3.50 -7.34
N ASN A 26 12.80 3.20 -6.05
CA ASN A 26 11.83 2.32 -5.40
C ASN A 26 10.49 3.02 -5.06
N TYR A 27 10.48 4.37 -4.96
CA TYR A 27 9.31 5.10 -4.49
C TYR A 27 8.94 6.29 -5.40
N ASP A 28 8.93 7.50 -4.87
CA ASP A 28 8.32 8.67 -5.53
C ASP A 28 9.20 9.35 -6.59
N GLY A 29 10.41 8.83 -6.81
CA GLY A 29 11.41 9.56 -7.57
C GLY A 29 12.00 10.74 -6.78
N GLY A 30 12.87 11.53 -7.41
CA GLY A 30 13.41 12.70 -6.76
C GLY A 30 14.60 13.33 -7.47
N VAL A 31 15.18 14.33 -6.84
CA VAL A 31 16.29 15.12 -7.37
C VAL A 31 17.45 15.14 -6.38
N ILE A 32 18.66 14.90 -6.86
CA ILE A 32 19.91 15.12 -6.09
C ILE A 32 20.68 16.26 -6.78
N LEU A 33 21.05 17.28 -5.99
CA LEU A 33 21.89 18.38 -6.45
C LEU A 33 23.31 18.20 -5.92
N PHE A 34 24.26 18.05 -6.84
CA PHE A 34 25.69 17.98 -6.48
C PHE A 34 26.36 19.34 -6.67
N GLY A 35 27.25 19.70 -5.75
CA GLY A 35 27.86 21.03 -5.63
C GLY A 35 27.07 21.99 -4.78
N VAL A 36 26.17 21.46 -3.93
CA VAL A 36 25.30 22.23 -3.01
C VAL A 36 25.53 21.71 -1.59
N ASP A 37 25.72 22.62 -0.62
CA ASP A 37 25.84 22.28 0.80
C ASP A 37 24.47 22.03 1.46
N ASP A 38 24.47 21.56 2.71
CA ASP A 38 23.26 21.20 3.45
C ASP A 38 22.33 22.42 3.72
N GLU A 39 22.88 23.64 3.69
CA GLU A 39 22.14 24.90 3.79
C GLU A 39 21.51 25.35 2.46
N GLY A 40 21.85 24.66 1.35
CA GLY A 40 21.35 24.96 0.01
C GLY A 40 22.16 26.03 -0.74
N ASN A 41 23.41 26.33 -0.28
CA ASN A 41 24.28 27.25 -0.97
C ASN A 41 25.10 26.53 -2.05
N SER A 42 25.28 27.18 -3.18
CA SER A 42 26.12 26.68 -4.27
C SER A 42 27.61 26.75 -3.90
N LYS A 43 28.28 25.61 -3.89
CA LYS A 43 29.74 25.47 -3.75
C LYS A 43 30.41 25.18 -5.09
N GLY A 44 29.67 24.55 -5.97
CA GLY A 44 30.14 24.11 -7.27
C GLY A 44 31.13 22.93 -7.22
N LEU A 45 31.21 22.19 -8.31
CA LEU A 45 32.15 21.09 -8.51
C LEU A 45 33.37 21.56 -9.31
N SER A 46 34.52 21.00 -9.05
CA SER A 46 35.78 21.39 -9.73
C SER A 46 35.78 21.08 -11.23
N ASP A 47 35.33 19.88 -11.61
CA ASP A 47 35.20 19.41 -12.98
C ASP A 47 33.82 18.79 -13.19
N VAL A 48 32.91 19.55 -13.77
CA VAL A 48 31.51 19.14 -14.00
C VAL A 48 31.43 17.98 -15.01
N LYS A 49 32.26 17.99 -16.03
CA LYS A 49 32.24 16.95 -17.07
C LYS A 49 32.68 15.59 -16.51
N GLN A 50 33.82 15.57 -15.80
CA GLN A 50 34.30 14.36 -15.14
C GLN A 50 33.33 13.90 -14.06
N SER A 51 32.76 14.80 -13.31
CA SER A 51 31.76 14.54 -12.28
C SER A 51 30.48 13.87 -12.84
N CYS A 52 30.01 14.27 -14.01
CA CYS A 52 28.89 13.58 -14.68
C CYS A 52 29.24 12.13 -14.99
N LEU A 53 30.38 11.88 -15.59
CA LEU A 53 30.85 10.53 -15.90
C LEU A 53 30.99 9.66 -14.65
N ASP A 54 31.51 10.23 -13.56
CA ASP A 54 31.67 9.52 -12.30
C ASP A 54 30.29 9.14 -11.68
N ILE A 55 29.30 10.03 -11.75
CA ILE A 55 27.94 9.76 -11.27
C ILE A 55 27.31 8.65 -12.12
N GLU A 56 27.38 8.73 -13.46
CA GLU A 56 26.83 7.73 -14.37
C GLU A 56 27.46 6.35 -14.13
N ASN A 57 28.78 6.27 -14.09
CA ASN A 57 29.47 5.01 -13.83
C ASN A 57 29.10 4.40 -12.49
N LYS A 58 29.07 5.23 -11.41
CA LYS A 58 28.68 4.77 -10.07
C LYS A 58 27.26 4.22 -10.04
N ILE A 59 26.30 4.87 -10.71
CA ILE A 59 24.91 4.38 -10.77
C ILE A 59 24.88 3.07 -11.55
N ASN A 60 25.45 3.05 -12.77
CA ASN A 60 25.40 1.91 -13.66
C ASN A 60 26.08 0.65 -13.08
N ASP A 61 27.18 0.84 -12.34
CA ASP A 61 27.94 -0.26 -11.75
C ASP A 61 27.35 -0.75 -10.41
N SER A 62 26.52 0.06 -9.75
CA SER A 62 26.17 -0.21 -8.35
C SER A 62 24.69 -0.44 -8.09
N ILE A 63 23.80 0.02 -8.98
CA ILE A 63 22.35 -0.12 -8.81
C ILE A 63 21.80 -1.19 -9.76
N SER A 64 21.05 -2.12 -9.24
CA SER A 64 20.39 -3.15 -10.03
C SER A 64 18.93 -3.31 -9.55
N PRO A 65 17.95 -3.39 -10.49
CA PRO A 65 18.04 -3.12 -11.94
C PRO A 65 18.52 -1.70 -12.25
N GLN A 66 18.80 -1.43 -13.54
CA GLN A 66 19.21 -0.10 -14.01
C GLN A 66 18.08 0.92 -13.74
N PRO A 67 18.33 2.00 -12.98
CA PRO A 67 17.33 3.04 -12.74
C PRO A 67 17.16 3.95 -13.96
N ASP A 68 16.00 4.56 -14.08
CA ASP A 68 15.75 5.63 -15.03
C ASP A 68 16.14 6.98 -14.41
N TYR A 69 17.12 7.65 -15.03
CA TYR A 69 17.59 8.93 -14.51
C TYR A 69 18.03 9.89 -15.62
N LYS A 70 18.09 11.17 -15.28
CA LYS A 70 18.58 12.24 -16.14
C LYS A 70 19.57 13.11 -15.41
N LEU A 71 20.72 13.40 -16.05
CA LEU A 71 21.70 14.38 -15.60
C LEU A 71 21.58 15.68 -16.37
N GLU A 72 21.53 16.80 -15.68
CA GLU A 72 21.52 18.15 -16.23
C GLU A 72 22.59 18.98 -15.53
N THR A 73 23.37 19.76 -16.29
CA THR A 73 24.41 20.62 -15.76
C THR A 73 23.98 22.08 -15.76
N GLN A 74 24.20 22.75 -14.66
CA GLN A 74 24.05 24.20 -14.54
C GLN A 74 25.46 24.84 -14.58
N ASN A 75 25.94 25.12 -15.79
CA ASN A 75 27.34 25.50 -16.00
C ASN A 75 27.78 26.77 -15.26
N ASN A 76 26.88 27.73 -15.04
CA ASN A 76 27.20 28.98 -14.31
C ASN A 76 27.57 28.73 -12.86
N ASP A 77 26.90 27.78 -12.21
CA ASP A 77 27.05 27.47 -10.79
C ASP A 77 27.89 26.19 -10.54
N LYS A 78 28.32 25.51 -11.62
CA LYS A 78 29.03 24.22 -11.56
C LYS A 78 28.30 23.15 -10.74
N ILE A 79 26.97 23.14 -10.86
CA ILE A 79 26.07 22.20 -10.20
C ILE A 79 25.62 21.12 -11.18
N ILE A 80 25.48 19.90 -10.70
CA ILE A 80 24.86 18.81 -11.44
C ILE A 80 23.55 18.46 -10.76
N LYS A 81 22.49 18.43 -11.55
CA LYS A 81 21.15 17.97 -11.16
C LYS A 81 20.93 16.57 -11.69
N LEU A 82 20.83 15.60 -10.78
CA LEU A 82 20.42 14.23 -11.07
C LEU A 82 18.94 14.09 -10.74
N THR A 83 18.12 13.86 -11.76
CA THR A 83 16.70 13.53 -11.59
C THR A 83 16.54 12.02 -11.74
N VAL A 84 15.99 11.34 -10.75
CA VAL A 84 15.74 9.90 -10.73
C VAL A 84 14.23 9.67 -10.77
N GLN A 85 13.76 8.82 -11.68
CA GLN A 85 12.35 8.47 -11.80
C GLN A 85 12.02 7.26 -10.91
N SER A 86 10.76 7.17 -10.46
CA SER A 86 10.24 5.94 -9.89
C SER A 86 10.21 4.85 -10.95
N GLY A 87 10.81 3.71 -10.67
CA GLY A 87 10.92 2.61 -11.62
C GLY A 87 9.88 1.53 -11.41
N ALA A 88 9.56 0.79 -12.49
CA ALA A 88 8.60 -0.32 -12.47
C ALA A 88 9.24 -1.67 -12.04
N GLN A 89 10.54 -1.85 -12.22
CA GLN A 89 11.24 -3.12 -11.98
C GLN A 89 11.77 -3.24 -10.54
N LYS A 90 10.95 -2.90 -9.56
CA LYS A 90 11.32 -2.95 -8.13
C LYS A 90 11.65 -4.39 -7.67
N PRO A 91 12.55 -4.55 -6.67
CA PRO A 91 13.29 -3.52 -5.95
C PRO A 91 14.58 -3.10 -6.66
N TYR A 92 14.89 -1.81 -6.66
CA TYR A 92 16.18 -1.26 -7.10
C TYR A 92 17.15 -1.31 -5.92
N LEU A 93 18.25 -2.07 -6.09
CA LEU A 93 19.16 -2.41 -5.01
C LEU A 93 20.51 -1.69 -5.14
N TYR A 94 21.01 -1.18 -4.04
CA TYR A 94 22.40 -0.80 -3.86
C TYR A 94 23.06 -1.73 -2.84
N ARG A 95 24.10 -2.45 -3.23
CA ARG A 95 24.77 -3.45 -2.38
C ARG A 95 23.80 -4.48 -1.78
N SER A 96 22.93 -5.02 -2.63
CA SER A 96 21.90 -6.00 -2.27
C SER A 96 20.86 -5.51 -1.25
N LYS A 97 20.72 -4.20 -1.03
CA LYS A 97 19.78 -3.58 -0.10
C LYS A 97 18.89 -2.57 -0.81
N ALA A 98 17.61 -2.56 -0.46
CA ALA A 98 16.67 -1.54 -0.90
C ALA A 98 16.58 -0.42 0.15
N TYR A 99 16.39 0.80 -0.34
CA TYR A 99 16.32 1.99 0.51
C TYR A 99 15.03 2.77 0.29
N LYS A 100 14.64 3.55 1.31
CA LYS A 100 13.54 4.52 1.26
C LYS A 100 13.94 5.85 1.89
N ARG A 101 13.19 6.91 1.53
CA ARG A 101 13.32 8.21 2.20
C ARG A 101 12.36 8.28 3.39
N ASN A 102 12.91 8.64 4.52
CA ASN A 102 12.15 9.02 5.71
C ASN A 102 12.45 10.49 5.98
N ASP A 103 11.61 11.39 5.41
CA ASP A 103 11.87 12.83 5.31
C ASP A 103 13.20 13.10 4.59
N THR A 104 14.21 13.65 5.26
CA THR A 104 15.54 13.93 4.70
C THR A 104 16.53 12.77 4.84
N ALA A 105 16.23 11.75 5.64
CA ALA A 105 17.11 10.61 5.84
C ALA A 105 16.83 9.47 4.83
N THR A 106 17.90 8.85 4.32
CA THR A 106 17.80 7.61 3.53
C THR A 106 18.08 6.42 4.43
N ILE A 107 17.10 5.55 4.61
CA ILE A 107 17.17 4.36 5.46
C ILE A 107 16.95 3.08 4.66
N GLU A 108 17.47 1.96 5.15
CA GLU A 108 17.21 0.64 4.59
C GLU A 108 15.76 0.22 4.88
N VAL A 109 15.09 -0.41 3.92
CA VAL A 109 13.75 -0.96 4.11
C VAL A 109 13.82 -2.23 4.96
N ASP A 110 12.81 -2.49 5.76
CA ASP A 110 12.68 -3.74 6.49
C ASP A 110 12.27 -4.91 5.58
N THR A 111 12.29 -6.13 6.12
CA THR A 111 11.97 -7.35 5.37
C THR A 111 10.56 -7.36 4.80
N GLN A 112 9.59 -6.82 5.53
CA GLN A 112 8.20 -6.78 5.09
C GLN A 112 8.02 -5.82 3.90
N GLU A 113 8.60 -4.64 4.00
CA GLU A 113 8.57 -3.64 2.93
C GLU A 113 9.37 -4.10 1.70
N PHE A 114 10.50 -4.79 1.91
CA PHE A 114 11.25 -5.43 0.83
C PHE A 114 10.40 -6.45 0.05
N SER A 115 9.67 -7.31 0.76
CA SER A 115 8.74 -8.28 0.15
C SER A 115 7.65 -7.59 -0.67
N ARG A 116 7.12 -6.47 -0.17
CA ARG A 116 6.14 -5.64 -0.90
C ARG A 116 6.71 -5.08 -2.20
N LEU A 117 7.94 -4.54 -2.18
CA LEU A 117 8.61 -4.03 -3.38
C LEU A 117 8.82 -5.15 -4.43
N VAL A 118 9.16 -6.37 -3.99
CA VAL A 118 9.31 -7.52 -4.90
C VAL A 118 7.99 -7.87 -5.59
N LEU A 119 6.89 -7.89 -4.84
CA LEU A 119 5.57 -8.16 -5.40
C LEU A 119 5.14 -7.05 -6.38
N GLU A 120 5.35 -5.80 -6.00
CA GLU A 120 5.05 -4.63 -6.84
C GLU A 120 5.84 -4.68 -8.15
N GLY A 121 7.15 -4.97 -8.09
CA GLY A 121 7.98 -5.09 -9.29
C GLY A 121 7.62 -6.26 -10.21
N LYS A 122 7.01 -7.31 -9.68
CA LYS A 122 6.45 -8.42 -10.44
C LYS A 122 5.02 -8.18 -10.91
N ASN A 123 4.41 -7.05 -10.53
CA ASN A 123 2.99 -6.75 -10.72
C ASN A 123 2.07 -7.86 -10.18
N ILE A 124 2.45 -8.45 -9.03
CA ILE A 124 1.68 -9.49 -8.34
C ILE A 124 1.09 -8.87 -7.08
N ARG A 125 -0.19 -9.06 -6.88
CA ARG A 125 -0.90 -8.64 -5.66
C ARG A 125 -0.86 -9.75 -4.62
N PHE A 126 -0.93 -9.37 -3.34
CA PHE A 126 -0.94 -10.33 -2.23
C PHE A 126 -2.08 -11.35 -2.35
N GLU A 127 -3.25 -10.91 -2.78
CA GLU A 127 -4.42 -11.76 -2.98
C GLU A 127 -4.26 -12.82 -4.07
N GLU A 128 -3.35 -12.61 -5.04
CA GLU A 128 -3.06 -13.54 -6.15
C GLU A 128 -2.05 -14.62 -5.76
N LEU A 129 -1.32 -14.45 -4.65
CA LEU A 129 -0.37 -15.45 -4.17
C LEU A 129 -1.10 -16.73 -3.72
N PRO A 130 -0.49 -17.92 -3.90
CA PRO A 130 -1.06 -19.16 -3.41
C PRO A 130 -1.39 -19.08 -1.92
N CYS A 131 -2.60 -19.50 -1.56
CA CYS A 131 -3.01 -19.61 -0.17
C CYS A 131 -2.25 -20.74 0.52
N LYS A 132 -1.85 -20.52 1.77
CA LYS A 132 -1.16 -21.52 2.56
C LYS A 132 -2.03 -22.74 2.83
N ASP A 133 -3.34 -22.54 3.07
CA ASP A 133 -4.30 -23.60 3.24
C ASP A 133 -5.01 -23.89 1.90
N GLN A 134 -4.96 -25.13 1.48
CA GLN A 134 -5.59 -25.60 0.24
C GLN A 134 -6.87 -26.44 0.50
N ASN A 135 -7.27 -26.65 1.78
CA ASN A 135 -8.48 -27.37 2.16
C ASN A 135 -9.62 -26.39 2.49
N LEU A 136 -9.99 -25.58 1.50
CA LEU A 136 -10.96 -24.50 1.69
C LEU A 136 -12.39 -24.95 1.37
N THR A 137 -13.37 -24.44 2.13
CA THR A 137 -14.81 -24.59 1.88
C THR A 137 -15.45 -23.24 1.64
N PHE A 138 -16.53 -23.19 0.87
CA PHE A 138 -17.11 -21.95 0.35
C PHE A 138 -18.64 -21.93 0.44
N GLN A 139 -19.24 -22.44 1.52
CA GLN A 139 -20.70 -22.48 1.69
C GLN A 139 -21.31 -21.07 1.73
N ILE A 140 -20.63 -20.15 2.42
CA ILE A 140 -21.05 -18.74 2.51
C ILE A 140 -20.96 -18.07 1.15
N LEU A 141 -19.85 -18.21 0.43
CA LEU A 141 -19.68 -17.66 -0.91
C LEU A 141 -20.72 -18.22 -1.87
N GLN A 142 -20.93 -19.54 -1.87
CA GLN A 142 -21.94 -20.21 -2.69
C GLN A 142 -23.34 -19.65 -2.44
N ARG A 143 -23.73 -19.50 -1.17
CA ARG A 143 -25.02 -18.92 -0.80
C ARG A 143 -25.16 -17.50 -1.34
N LYS A 144 -24.15 -16.66 -1.15
CA LYS A 144 -24.16 -15.27 -1.61
C LYS A 144 -24.24 -15.14 -3.12
N LEU A 145 -23.51 -15.95 -3.86
CA LEU A 145 -23.58 -15.97 -5.31
C LEU A 145 -24.96 -16.42 -5.81
N LYS A 146 -25.59 -17.40 -5.15
CA LYS A 146 -26.96 -17.81 -5.48
C LYS A 146 -27.98 -16.70 -5.19
N GLU A 147 -27.87 -16.02 -4.06
CA GLU A 147 -28.78 -14.95 -3.65
C GLU A 147 -28.69 -13.72 -4.57
N HIS A 148 -27.48 -13.30 -4.98
CA HIS A 148 -27.26 -12.02 -5.67
C HIS A 148 -27.13 -12.12 -7.18
N ILE A 149 -26.56 -13.20 -7.70
CA ILE A 149 -26.34 -13.40 -9.14
C ILE A 149 -27.00 -14.67 -9.70
N GLN A 150 -27.78 -15.36 -8.88
CA GLN A 150 -28.63 -16.49 -9.30
C GLN A 150 -27.88 -17.59 -10.05
N ILE A 151 -26.62 -17.89 -9.64
CA ILE A 151 -25.85 -18.98 -10.25
C ILE A 151 -26.60 -20.33 -10.02
N GLU A 152 -26.73 -21.14 -11.03
CA GLU A 152 -27.37 -22.45 -10.92
C GLU A 152 -26.46 -23.46 -10.22
N THR A 153 -25.17 -23.48 -10.57
CA THR A 153 -24.19 -24.43 -10.04
C THR A 153 -22.99 -23.71 -9.51
N PHE A 154 -22.49 -24.20 -8.35
CA PHE A 154 -21.22 -23.74 -7.77
C PHE A 154 -20.21 -24.89 -7.88
N SER A 155 -19.17 -24.67 -8.65
CA SER A 155 -18.14 -25.67 -8.96
C SER A 155 -16.74 -25.05 -8.91
N GLN A 156 -15.72 -25.88 -9.10
CA GLN A 156 -14.35 -25.40 -9.25
C GLN A 156 -14.18 -24.44 -10.43
N ASP A 157 -14.97 -24.61 -11.51
CA ASP A 157 -14.92 -23.69 -12.66
C ASP A 157 -15.48 -22.31 -12.30
N THR A 158 -16.47 -22.24 -11.38
CA THR A 158 -16.92 -20.97 -10.81
C THR A 158 -15.77 -20.27 -10.09
N LEU A 159 -14.99 -21.01 -9.31
CA LEU A 159 -13.83 -20.45 -8.58
C LEU A 159 -12.71 -20.00 -9.53
N LYS A 160 -12.49 -20.70 -10.63
CA LYS A 160 -11.55 -20.27 -11.69
C LYS A 160 -12.02 -18.98 -12.37
N THR A 161 -13.31 -18.90 -12.71
CA THR A 161 -13.91 -17.69 -13.32
C THR A 161 -13.77 -16.47 -12.41
N LEU A 162 -13.82 -16.67 -11.09
CA LEU A 162 -13.63 -15.63 -10.08
C LEU A 162 -12.15 -15.36 -9.75
N ASN A 163 -11.21 -15.99 -10.46
CA ASN A 163 -9.77 -15.92 -10.15
C ASN A 163 -9.41 -16.33 -8.72
N LEU A 164 -10.13 -17.27 -8.13
CA LEU A 164 -9.89 -17.79 -6.78
C LEU A 164 -9.10 -19.11 -6.76
N TYR A 165 -9.04 -19.77 -7.91
CA TYR A 165 -8.37 -21.05 -8.09
C TYR A 165 -7.72 -21.15 -9.48
N ASP A 166 -6.53 -21.69 -9.55
CA ASP A 166 -5.92 -22.17 -10.81
C ASP A 166 -5.39 -23.59 -10.66
N ASN A 167 -5.17 -24.27 -11.82
CA ASN A 167 -4.77 -25.68 -11.82
C ASN A 167 -3.30 -25.89 -11.40
N ALA A 168 -2.45 -24.87 -11.51
CA ALA A 168 -1.03 -24.96 -11.21
C ALA A 168 -0.73 -24.66 -9.74
N ASN A 169 -1.41 -23.64 -9.16
CA ASN A 169 -1.12 -23.11 -7.84
C ASN A 169 -2.21 -23.40 -6.80
N GLY A 170 -3.39 -23.91 -7.25
CA GLY A 170 -4.53 -24.14 -6.36
C GLY A 170 -5.26 -22.85 -5.99
N TYR A 171 -5.72 -22.77 -4.74
CA TYR A 171 -6.39 -21.59 -4.19
C TYR A 171 -5.38 -20.49 -3.87
N ASN A 172 -5.77 -19.25 -4.18
CA ASN A 172 -4.99 -18.06 -3.80
C ASN A 172 -5.48 -17.43 -2.49
N ASN A 173 -4.81 -16.37 -2.02
CA ASN A 173 -5.17 -15.70 -0.77
C ASN A 173 -6.56 -15.05 -0.81
N ALA A 174 -7.03 -14.59 -1.98
CA ALA A 174 -8.40 -14.10 -2.13
C ALA A 174 -9.42 -15.22 -1.85
N ALA A 175 -9.17 -16.43 -2.35
CA ALA A 175 -9.99 -17.60 -2.01
C ALA A 175 -9.96 -17.88 -0.51
N GLY A 176 -8.77 -17.82 0.11
CA GLY A 176 -8.62 -17.98 1.56
C GLY A 176 -9.46 -16.98 2.36
N LEU A 177 -9.46 -15.69 1.97
CA LEU A 177 -10.27 -14.66 2.62
C LEU A 177 -11.80 -14.90 2.50
N LEU A 178 -12.23 -15.50 1.38
CA LEU A 178 -13.63 -15.82 1.10
C LEU A 178 -14.07 -17.18 1.65
N ALA A 179 -13.13 -18.03 2.06
CA ALA A 179 -13.42 -19.35 2.63
C ALA A 179 -14.22 -19.23 3.94
N ASP A 180 -15.04 -20.25 4.23
CA ASP A 180 -15.89 -20.28 5.44
C ASP A 180 -15.07 -20.14 6.72
N GLN A 181 -13.86 -20.71 6.72
CA GLN A 181 -12.86 -20.56 7.78
C GLN A 181 -11.51 -20.21 7.17
N ASN A 182 -10.76 -19.34 7.83
CA ASN A 182 -9.43 -18.91 7.38
C ASN A 182 -8.55 -18.51 8.57
N HIS A 183 -7.30 -18.17 8.30
CA HIS A 183 -6.32 -17.73 9.30
C HIS A 183 -5.91 -16.27 9.13
N PHE A 184 -6.67 -15.50 8.36
CA PHE A 184 -6.40 -14.07 8.21
C PHE A 184 -6.85 -13.31 9.45
N PRO A 185 -6.20 -12.18 9.77
CA PRO A 185 -6.67 -11.26 10.79
C PRO A 185 -8.11 -10.84 10.48
N GLY A 186 -8.96 -10.92 11.47
CA GLY A 186 -10.36 -10.49 11.34
C GLY A 186 -10.56 -9.01 11.57
N ILE A 187 -11.77 -8.65 12.00
CA ILE A 187 -12.15 -7.28 12.36
C ILE A 187 -12.34 -7.19 13.86
N ASP A 188 -11.75 -6.17 14.48
CA ASP A 188 -11.96 -5.81 15.86
C ASP A 188 -12.73 -4.49 15.93
N MET A 189 -13.96 -4.53 16.42
CA MET A 189 -14.85 -3.38 16.55
C MET A 189 -14.92 -2.93 17.99
N VAL A 190 -14.60 -1.66 18.24
CA VAL A 190 -14.60 -1.09 19.57
C VAL A 190 -15.53 0.13 19.61
N ARG A 191 -16.45 0.17 20.58
CA ARG A 191 -17.20 1.36 20.94
C ARG A 191 -16.56 1.99 22.18
N PHE A 192 -16.10 3.20 22.03
CA PHE A 192 -15.59 4.00 23.14
C PHE A 192 -16.72 4.75 23.86
N GLY A 193 -16.51 5.04 25.15
CA GLY A 193 -17.36 5.91 25.95
C GLY A 193 -17.04 7.39 25.73
N GLU A 194 -17.08 8.17 26.81
CA GLU A 194 -16.80 9.62 26.78
C GLU A 194 -15.37 9.94 26.35
N ASN A 195 -14.45 8.99 26.52
CA ASN A 195 -13.07 9.10 26.06
C ASN A 195 -12.53 7.73 25.61
N ILE A 196 -11.37 7.72 24.94
CA ILE A 196 -10.75 6.53 24.37
C ILE A 196 -10.29 5.49 25.42
N SER A 197 -10.18 5.89 26.68
CA SER A 197 -9.79 4.99 27.77
C SER A 197 -10.96 4.15 28.30
N ILE A 198 -12.19 4.49 27.91
CA ILE A 198 -13.42 3.79 28.34
C ILE A 198 -13.95 2.99 27.16
N ILE A 199 -13.78 1.68 27.20
CA ILE A 199 -14.35 0.76 26.21
C ILE A 199 -15.75 0.33 26.72
N GLN A 200 -16.79 0.72 25.99
CA GLN A 200 -18.18 0.32 26.31
C GLN A 200 -18.52 -1.05 25.73
N LYS A 201 -18.02 -1.36 24.52
CA LYS A 201 -18.24 -2.65 23.86
C LYS A 201 -17.08 -2.96 22.92
N ARG A 202 -16.68 -4.22 22.91
CA ARG A 202 -15.70 -4.77 21.96
C ARG A 202 -16.23 -6.07 21.37
N VAL A 203 -16.14 -6.21 20.06
CA VAL A 203 -16.52 -7.42 19.34
C VAL A 203 -15.40 -7.74 18.35
N THR A 204 -14.88 -8.95 18.43
CA THR A 204 -13.81 -9.44 17.55
C THR A 204 -14.35 -10.58 16.69
N PHE A 205 -14.10 -10.53 15.39
CA PHE A 205 -14.38 -11.58 14.44
C PHE A 205 -13.07 -12.11 13.89
N GLU A 206 -12.79 -13.36 14.12
CA GLU A 206 -11.56 -14.03 13.66
C GLU A 206 -11.91 -15.35 12.97
N ASN A 207 -11.01 -15.83 12.10
CA ASN A 207 -11.07 -17.14 11.47
C ASN A 207 -12.36 -17.41 10.67
N ARG A 208 -12.94 -16.39 10.05
CA ARG A 208 -14.22 -16.47 9.31
C ARG A 208 -14.11 -15.82 7.94
N SER A 209 -15.00 -16.21 7.04
CA SER A 209 -15.17 -15.56 5.75
C SER A 209 -15.35 -14.04 5.89
N ILE A 210 -14.61 -13.28 5.08
CA ILE A 210 -14.75 -11.81 5.04
C ILE A 210 -16.18 -11.38 4.71
N LEU A 211 -16.94 -12.20 3.97
CA LEU A 211 -18.35 -11.95 3.65
C LEU A 211 -19.22 -11.98 4.91
N GLU A 212 -19.02 -12.97 5.79
CA GLU A 212 -19.74 -13.07 7.06
C GLU A 212 -19.34 -11.95 8.00
N VAL A 213 -18.03 -11.68 8.09
CA VAL A 213 -17.49 -10.62 8.95
C VAL A 213 -18.03 -9.25 8.55
N TYR A 214 -18.10 -8.97 7.24
CA TYR A 214 -18.67 -7.74 6.71
C TYR A 214 -20.14 -7.55 7.13
N GLU A 215 -20.98 -8.57 6.93
CA GLU A 215 -22.40 -8.49 7.30
C GLU A 215 -22.59 -8.23 8.80
N LYS A 216 -21.87 -9.01 9.63
CA LYS A 216 -21.96 -8.84 11.09
C LYS A 216 -21.42 -7.49 11.55
N ALA A 217 -20.37 -6.98 10.91
CA ALA A 217 -19.86 -5.65 11.21
C ALA A 217 -20.88 -4.55 10.91
N ILE A 218 -21.58 -4.64 9.77
CA ILE A 218 -22.66 -3.70 9.41
C ILE A 218 -23.84 -3.81 10.39
N GLU A 219 -24.26 -5.02 10.77
CA GLU A 219 -25.32 -5.21 11.77
C GLU A 219 -24.98 -4.54 13.11
N ILE A 220 -23.77 -4.80 13.64
CA ILE A 220 -23.30 -4.20 14.89
C ILE A 220 -23.18 -2.68 14.77
N PHE A 221 -22.67 -2.19 13.64
CA PHE A 221 -22.60 -0.75 13.41
C PHE A 221 -23.98 -0.10 13.44
N ARG A 222 -24.97 -0.71 12.77
CA ARG A 222 -26.36 -0.26 12.80
C ARG A 222 -26.94 -0.26 14.23
N ASP A 223 -26.69 -1.32 15.01
CA ASP A 223 -27.12 -1.42 16.40
C ASP A 223 -26.52 -0.31 17.29
N TYR A 224 -25.28 0.06 17.05
CA TYR A 224 -24.61 1.12 17.84
C TYR A 224 -25.18 2.51 17.57
N TYR A 225 -25.71 2.71 16.39
CA TYR A 225 -26.19 4.00 15.92
C TYR A 225 -27.69 4.01 15.64
N GLN A 226 -28.46 3.09 16.28
CA GLN A 226 -29.92 3.14 16.21
C GLN A 226 -30.48 4.44 16.82
N TYR A 227 -31.63 4.84 16.31
CA TYR A 227 -32.30 6.08 16.66
C TYR A 227 -32.66 6.17 18.14
N GLU A 228 -32.70 7.38 18.67
CA GLU A 228 -33.22 7.71 19.98
C GLU A 228 -34.73 8.01 19.86
N GLU A 229 -35.55 7.28 20.60
CA GLU A 229 -37.00 7.57 20.72
C GLU A 229 -37.23 8.36 21.98
N ILE A 230 -37.68 9.63 21.84
CA ILE A 230 -38.10 10.45 22.97
C ILE A 230 -39.57 10.13 23.25
N LYS A 231 -39.86 9.49 24.39
CA LYS A 231 -41.20 9.23 24.86
C LYS A 231 -41.78 10.50 25.53
N GLY A 232 -42.71 11.16 24.84
CA GLY A 232 -43.45 12.34 25.34
C GLY A 232 -44.79 12.45 24.65
N ALA A 233 -45.59 13.48 24.96
CA ALA A 233 -46.90 13.73 24.37
C ALA A 233 -46.79 13.89 22.82
N ASP A 234 -45.64 14.39 22.33
CA ASP A 234 -45.28 14.40 20.94
C ASP A 234 -44.08 13.44 20.72
N ARG A 235 -44.36 12.21 20.27
CA ARG A 235 -43.33 11.22 19.94
C ARG A 235 -42.48 11.73 18.75
N LYS A 236 -41.29 12.20 19.03
CA LYS A 236 -40.29 12.52 17.99
C LYS A 236 -39.25 11.40 17.88
N LYS A 237 -39.18 10.79 16.73
CA LYS A 237 -38.16 9.82 16.36
C LYS A 237 -36.97 10.62 15.80
N ILE A 238 -35.85 10.63 16.52
CA ILE A 238 -34.62 11.27 16.06
C ILE A 238 -33.67 10.17 15.60
N GLU A 239 -33.40 10.11 14.31
CA GLU A 239 -32.32 9.25 13.78
C GLU A 239 -30.98 9.88 14.13
N LYS A 240 -30.19 9.21 14.98
CA LYS A 240 -28.84 9.66 15.37
C LYS A 240 -27.78 9.53 14.27
N ILE A 241 -28.09 8.82 13.18
CA ILE A 241 -27.24 8.77 12.00
C ILE A 241 -27.99 9.42 10.85
N PRO A 242 -27.42 10.44 10.22
CA PRO A 242 -27.86 10.81 8.89
C PRO A 242 -27.74 9.58 8.00
N GLY A 243 -28.82 9.16 7.34
CA GLY A 243 -28.81 7.99 6.43
C GLY A 243 -27.71 8.03 5.35
N GLY A 244 -27.03 9.17 5.19
CA GLY A 244 -25.84 9.35 4.36
C GLY A 244 -24.58 8.66 4.87
N SER A 245 -24.42 8.38 6.17
CA SER A 245 -23.17 7.81 6.69
C SER A 245 -23.04 6.31 6.42
N ILE A 246 -24.13 5.56 6.45
CA ILE A 246 -24.15 4.13 6.08
C ILE A 246 -24.00 4.00 4.56
N ASN A 247 -24.73 4.80 3.78
CA ASN A 247 -24.60 4.87 2.33
C ASN A 247 -23.20 5.34 1.86
N MET A 248 -22.51 6.13 2.67
CA MET A 248 -21.14 6.56 2.39
C MET A 248 -20.14 5.41 2.62
N MET A 249 -20.32 4.58 3.65
CA MET A 249 -19.53 3.38 3.89
C MET A 249 -19.77 2.32 2.80
N GLU A 250 -21.03 2.06 2.46
CA GLU A 250 -21.42 1.17 1.37
C GLU A 250 -20.90 1.68 0.02
N LYS A 251 -21.03 2.95 -0.30
CA LYS A 251 -20.46 3.59 -1.52
C LYS A 251 -18.94 3.61 -1.54
N THR A 252 -18.26 3.79 -0.40
CA THR A 252 -16.80 3.75 -0.34
C THR A 252 -16.29 2.34 -0.60
N MET A 253 -16.99 1.32 -0.13
CA MET A 253 -16.67 -0.08 -0.40
C MET A 253 -17.07 -0.51 -1.82
N GLU A 254 -18.14 0.03 -2.40
CA GLU A 254 -18.52 -0.16 -3.80
C GLU A 254 -17.55 0.54 -4.77
N ASN A 255 -17.11 1.76 -4.45
CA ASN A 255 -16.14 2.50 -5.28
C ASN A 255 -14.75 1.87 -5.24
N ASN A 256 -14.36 1.20 -4.17
CA ASN A 256 -13.14 0.39 -4.12
C ASN A 256 -13.27 -0.94 -4.88
N ARG A 257 -14.48 -1.35 -5.28
CA ARG A 257 -14.71 -2.50 -6.18
C ARG A 257 -14.54 -2.15 -7.67
N VAL A 258 -14.56 -0.87 -8.03
CA VAL A 258 -14.46 -0.40 -9.44
C VAL A 258 -13.04 0.00 -9.82
N SER A 259 -12.07 -0.06 -8.89
CA SER A 259 -10.66 0.22 -9.12
C SER A 259 -9.80 -1.05 -9.03
N VAL A 260 -10.29 -2.14 -9.59
CA VAL A 260 -9.53 -3.38 -9.80
C VAL A 260 -9.47 -3.68 -11.29
#